data_50d99be45bab61ccf732fcbecf92ae3b
#
_entry.id   50d99be45bab61ccf732fcbecf92ae3b
#
_cell.length_a   1.000
_cell.length_b   1.000
_cell.length_c   1.000
_cell.angle_alpha   90.00
_cell.angle_beta   90.00
_cell.angle_gamma   90.00
#
_symmetry.space_group_name_H-M   'P 1'
#
loop_
_entity.id
_entity.type
_entity.pdbx_description
1 polymer ?
#
loop_
_entity_poly.entity_id
_entity_poly.type
_entity_poly.pdbx_seq_one_letter_code
_entity_poly.pdbx_strand_id
1 'polypeptide(L)' 'MYNYMAIIASLFCIGSVDMIENGIAHVIFTTDGPESYEADMPIELFPCEIAEGDLFYAQIIDGVTELRCGEPQI' A
#
# COMPACT_ATOMS: atom_id res chain seq x y z
N MET A 1 20.90 -1.78 23.86
CA MET A 1 20.38 -1.78 23.64
C MET A 1 19.77 -1.73 23.12
N TYR A 2 19.38 -1.82 22.83
CA TYR A 2 18.63 -1.84 22.46
C TYR A 2 18.02 -2.01 21.77
N ASN A 3 17.82 -2.30 21.56
CA ASN A 3 17.11 -2.52 20.98
C ASN A 3 16.49 -2.11 20.35
N TYR A 4 16.25 -1.89 20.11
CA TYR A 4 15.52 -1.48 19.54
C TYR A 4 15.26 -1.66 18.62
N MET A 5 15.49 -2.11 18.39
CA MET A 5 15.24 -2.35 17.55
C MET A 5 14.45 -2.88 16.93
N ALA A 6 14.26 -3.38 17.02
CA ALA A 6 13.35 -4.08 16.66
C ALA A 6 12.31 -3.47 16.17
N ILE A 7 12.28 -2.76 16.46
CA ILE A 7 11.29 -2.13 16.25
C ILE A 7 11.25 -1.65 15.02
N ILE A 8 11.73 -2.09 14.34
CA ILE A 8 11.64 -1.74 13.26
C ILE A 8 10.60 -2.09 12.65
N ALA A 9 9.84 -1.70 12.94
CA ALA A 9 8.77 -2.02 12.52
C ALA A 9 8.56 -1.79 11.13
N SER A 10 8.08 -2.65 10.46
CA SER A 10 7.58 -2.39 9.17
C SER A 10 6.17 -1.95 9.34
N LEU A 11 5.82 -0.86 8.72
CA LEU A 11 4.47 -0.38 8.71
C LEU A 11 3.79 -0.81 7.43
N PHE A 12 2.55 -1.25 7.56
CA PHE A 12 1.77 -1.62 6.39
C PHE A 12 0.65 -0.62 6.22
N CYS A 13 0.39 -0.27 4.97
CA CYS A 13 -0.74 0.55 4.64
C CYS A 13 -1.51 -0.22 3.57
N ILE A 14 -2.69 -0.68 3.89
CA ILE A 14 -3.47 -1.52 2.97
C ILE A 14 -4.32 -0.63 2.10
N GLY A 15 -4.35 -0.92 0.81
CA GLY A 15 -5.13 -0.15 -0.12
C GLY A 15 -5.94 -1.05 -1.04
N SER A 16 -6.91 -0.44 -1.69
CA SER A 16 -7.68 -1.14 -2.72
C SER A 16 -7.76 -0.25 -3.95
N VAL A 17 -7.87 -0.88 -5.10
CA VAL A 17 -7.98 -0.16 -6.36
C VAL A 17 -9.45 0.08 -6.63
N ASP A 18 -9.87 1.34 -6.58
CA ASP A 18 -11.25 1.71 -6.79
C ASP A 18 -11.58 1.74 -8.28
N MET A 19 -10.76 2.41 -9.06
CA MET A 19 -10.96 2.43 -10.50
C MET A 19 -9.65 2.72 -11.18
N ILE A 20 -9.55 2.36 -12.45
CA ILE A 20 -8.38 2.64 -13.26
C ILE A 20 -8.87 3.37 -14.51
N GLU A 21 -8.23 4.49 -14.80
CA GLU A 21 -8.62 5.27 -15.94
C GLU A 21 -7.38 5.94 -16.53
N ASN A 22 -7.17 5.78 -17.82
CA ASN A 22 -6.04 6.42 -18.51
C ASN A 22 -4.68 6.12 -17.88
N GLY A 23 -4.48 4.89 -17.43
CA GLY A 23 -3.20 4.50 -16.85
C GLY A 23 -3.01 4.98 -15.43
N ILE A 24 -4.04 5.54 -14.81
CA ILE A 24 -3.97 6.02 -13.44
C ILE A 24 -4.94 5.21 -12.58
N ALA A 25 -4.45 4.68 -11.49
CA ALA A 25 -5.27 3.94 -10.54
C ALA A 25 -5.72 4.89 -9.43
N HIS A 26 -7.02 4.96 -9.23
CA HIS A 26 -7.56 5.68 -8.10
C HIS A 26 -7.67 4.68 -6.95
N VAL A 27 -6.93 4.90 -5.89
CA VAL A 27 -6.83 3.93 -4.82
C VAL A 27 -7.32 4.51 -3.52
N ILE A 28 -7.73 3.63 -2.63
CA ILE A 28 -8.21 4.03 -1.32
C ILE A 28 -7.39 3.27 -0.30
N PHE A 29 -6.71 4.02 0.57
CA PHE A 29 -5.94 3.43 1.67
C PHE A 29 -6.81 3.42 2.91
N THR A 30 -6.81 2.30 3.61
CA THR A 30 -7.55 2.20 4.86
C THR A 30 -6.59 2.30 6.02
N THR A 31 -7.08 2.84 7.12
CA THR A 31 -6.30 2.97 8.33
C THR A 31 -6.95 2.12 9.41
N ASP A 32 -6.34 2.07 10.57
CA ASP A 32 -6.92 1.34 11.69
C ASP A 32 -8.14 2.03 12.25
N GLY A 33 -8.35 3.27 11.90
CA GLY A 33 -9.51 4.02 12.39
C GLY A 33 -10.57 4.11 11.32
N PRO A 34 -11.52 5.00 11.51
CA PRO A 34 -12.62 5.15 10.56
C PRO A 34 -12.25 5.95 9.32
N GLU A 35 -11.03 6.46 9.27
CA GLU A 35 -10.64 7.31 8.15
C GLU A 35 -10.05 6.52 7.02
N SER A 36 -10.22 7.01 5.81
CA SER A 36 -9.55 6.44 4.66
C SER A 36 -8.98 7.58 3.84
N TYR A 37 -8.02 7.26 3.00
CA TYR A 37 -7.36 8.26 2.17
C TYR A 37 -7.40 7.81 0.72
N GLU A 38 -7.60 8.74 -0.17
CA GLU A 38 -7.64 8.47 -1.60
C GLU A 38 -6.43 9.07 -2.27
N ALA A 39 -5.95 8.40 -3.29
CA ALA A 39 -4.81 8.88 -4.05
C ALA A 39 -4.91 8.38 -5.47
N ASP A 40 -4.28 9.12 -6.39
CA ASP A 40 -4.18 8.69 -7.77
C ASP A 40 -2.73 8.30 -8.01
N MET A 41 -2.53 7.08 -8.50
CA MET A 41 -1.20 6.54 -8.68
C MET A 41 -1.05 5.95 -10.07
N PRO A 42 0.03 6.27 -10.78
CA PRO A 42 0.25 5.63 -12.09
C PRO A 42 0.35 4.11 -11.91
N ILE A 43 -0.27 3.37 -12.82
CA ILE A 43 -0.28 1.93 -12.68
C ILE A 43 1.13 1.34 -12.81
N GLU A 44 2.05 2.06 -13.43
CA GLU A 44 3.43 1.58 -13.55
C GLU A 44 4.14 1.48 -12.22
N LEU A 45 3.66 2.14 -11.18
CA LEU A 45 4.29 2.05 -9.88
C LEU A 45 4.03 0.73 -9.18
N PHE A 46 3.08 -0.04 -9.67
CA PHE A 46 2.75 -1.31 -9.04
C PHE A 46 3.61 -2.42 -9.62
N PRO A 47 4.07 -3.35 -8.79
CA PRO A 47 4.94 -4.44 -9.26
C PRO A 47 4.19 -5.56 -9.98
N CYS A 48 2.90 -5.41 -10.16
CA CYS A 48 2.07 -6.43 -10.81
C CYS A 48 1.00 -5.73 -11.63
N GLU A 49 0.29 -6.51 -12.42
CA GLU A 49 -0.86 -5.99 -13.11
C GLU A 49 -2.00 -5.88 -12.13
N ILE A 50 -2.60 -4.71 -12.04
CA ILE A 50 -3.69 -4.49 -11.10
C ILE A 50 -4.98 -4.26 -11.88
N ALA A 51 -6.08 -4.56 -11.22
CA ALA A 51 -7.41 -4.36 -11.78
C ALA A 51 -8.29 -3.75 -10.70
N GLU A 52 -9.41 -3.21 -11.14
CA GLU A 52 -10.36 -2.63 -10.19
C GLU A 52 -10.80 -3.69 -9.20
N GLY A 53 -10.82 -3.34 -7.93
CA GLY A 53 -11.16 -4.26 -6.86
C GLY A 53 -9.97 -4.97 -6.23
N ASP A 54 -8.80 -4.88 -6.83
CA ASP A 54 -7.63 -5.57 -6.29
C ASP A 54 -7.16 -4.93 -5.00
N LEU A 55 -6.58 -5.73 -4.14
CA LEU A 55 -5.95 -5.25 -2.92
C LEU A 55 -4.44 -5.16 -3.11
N PHE A 56 -3.86 -4.23 -2.43
CA PHE A 56 -2.40 -4.09 -2.43
C PHE A 56 -2.00 -3.49 -1.09
N TYR A 57 -0.73 -3.43 -0.82
CA TYR A 57 -0.27 -2.77 0.39
C TYR A 57 1.07 -2.08 0.15
N ALA A 58 1.30 -1.05 0.93
CA ALA A 58 2.57 -0.35 0.94
C ALA A 58 3.28 -0.76 2.22
N GLN A 59 4.52 -1.17 2.10
CA GLN A 59 5.33 -1.56 3.23
C GLN A 59 6.48 -0.57 3.36
N ILE A 60 6.65 -0.02 4.53
CA ILE A 60 7.71 0.94 4.77
C ILE A 60 8.73 0.31 5.68
N ILE A 61 9.96 0.14 5.17
CA ILE A 61 11.05 -0.46 5.91
C ILE A 61 12.22 0.50 5.82
N ASP A 62 12.73 0.93 6.95
CA ASP A 62 13.88 1.83 7.02
C ASP A 62 13.68 3.09 6.18
N GLY A 63 12.46 3.59 6.15
CA GLY A 63 12.15 4.79 5.40
C GLY A 63 11.94 4.59 3.92
N VAL A 64 12.04 3.37 3.45
CA VAL A 64 11.83 3.06 2.04
C VAL A 64 10.46 2.44 1.88
N THR A 65 9.66 2.98 0.98
CA THR A 65 8.32 2.49 0.73
C THR A 65 8.33 1.54 -0.46
N GLU A 66 7.77 0.36 -0.26
CA GLU A 66 7.62 -0.61 -1.33
C GLU A 66 6.16 -0.96 -1.50
N LEU A 67 5.71 -1.02 -2.74
CA LEU A 67 4.36 -1.46 -3.03
C LEU A 67 4.38 -2.95 -3.31
N ARG A 68 3.40 -3.64 -2.76
CA ARG A 68 3.26 -5.07 -2.96
C ARG A 68 1.81 -5.38 -3.27
N CYS A 69 1.59 -6.41 -4.06
CA CYS A 69 0.25 -6.77 -4.50
C CYS A 69 -0.35 -7.82 -3.59
N GLY A 70 -1.67 -7.77 -3.46
CA GLY A 70 -2.38 -8.73 -2.62
C GLY A 70 -2.47 -8.26 -1.19
N GLU A 71 -2.67 -9.20 -0.29
CA GLU A 71 -2.78 -8.89 1.12
C GLU A 71 -1.47 -9.15 1.83
N PRO A 72 -1.13 -8.38 2.86
CA PRO A 72 0.11 -8.63 3.58
C PRO A 72 0.08 -10.01 4.22
N GLN A 73 1.23 -10.68 4.19
CA GLN A 73 1.37 -11.96 4.85
C GLN A 73 1.85 -11.68 6.26
N ILE A 74 1.07 -12.02 7.22
CA ILE A 74 1.40 -11.74 8.62
C ILE A 74 1.68 -13.00 9.38
#